data_751a596cf24cc99346d821f76949239c
#
_entry.id   751a596cf24cc99346d821f76949239c
#
_cell.length_a   1.000
_cell.length_b   1.000
_cell.length_c   1.000
_cell.angle_alpha   90.00
_cell.angle_beta   90.00
_cell.angle_gamma   90.00
#
_symmetry.space_group_name_H-M   'P 1'
#
loop_
_entity.id
_entity.type
_entity.pdbx_description
1 polymer ?
#
loop_
_entity_poly.entity_id
_entity_poly.type
_entity_poly.pdbx_seq_one_letter_code
_entity_poly.pdbx_strand_id
1 'polypeptide(L)'
;MIQISQIRLKPDSPETALHQAVYKALRLSPKDTCRIEIAKQSIDSRHKPDILYIYSVHVSDILLNGKKPVDEAAWIKKLKNRDITPVTKKGYTFPAVSRQILKEEDRPVIIGFGPAGMFAALKLAEAGLRPIVFERGDSIEQRKKEVEAFWQGGALNTESNVQFGEGGAGTFSDGKLNTAIKDPTGRIHEVLRIFAEFGADSRILYVNKPHIGTDVLAKVVQNIRKKITACGGEVHFQTKLTAIYEKDGAVNGITVFDRAENKSFTHACNTVCLAIGHSARDTFEMLLAQGISMQPKAFAVGVRMEHPQSFINQNAYGDCHYKLPAADNKVTFQISAGKGVYSFCMCPGGYVVNASSEKERIAVNGMSYSGRNGDNANSAIIVTVTPEDFGSNILDGMHFQRRLENLAWREGNGKIPVQLYGDFKNNRISTGFGAVTPSIKGAYTFGNLNRVLPEFLTAPLKEGITGFSTRIKGFDMEEAVLSGVESRTSSPVRILRGDSLQSVTLHGLYPCGEGAGYAGGITSAAVDGLKIAEQIATN
;
A
#
# COMPACT_ATOMS: atom_id res chain seq x y z
N MET A 1 -31.88 -6.27 5.90
CA MET A 1 -30.87 -7.25 5.43
C MET A 1 -30.35 -8.03 6.61
N ILE A 2 -30.08 -9.32 6.44
CA ILE A 2 -29.60 -10.24 7.47
C ILE A 2 -28.12 -10.53 7.23
N GLN A 3 -27.28 -10.45 8.25
CA GLN A 3 -25.92 -10.98 8.22
C GLN A 3 -25.88 -12.35 8.88
N ILE A 4 -25.26 -13.32 8.20
CA ILE A 4 -24.93 -14.63 8.76
C ILE A 4 -23.40 -14.72 8.83
N SER A 5 -22.88 -14.92 10.03
CA SER A 5 -21.44 -15.04 10.29
C SER A 5 -21.05 -16.49 10.59
N GLN A 6 -19.73 -16.77 10.60
CA GLN A 6 -19.16 -18.07 11.01
C GLN A 6 -19.63 -19.28 10.16
N ILE A 7 -20.00 -19.08 8.90
CA ILE A 7 -20.25 -20.21 7.99
C ILE A 7 -18.91 -20.86 7.66
N ARG A 8 -18.76 -22.15 8.01
CA ARG A 8 -17.53 -22.92 7.88
C ARG A 8 -17.64 -23.89 6.72
N LEU A 9 -16.75 -23.80 5.74
CA LEU A 9 -16.70 -24.70 4.61
C LEU A 9 -15.26 -25.18 4.38
N LYS A 10 -15.09 -26.41 3.88
CA LYS A 10 -13.78 -26.88 3.42
C LYS A 10 -13.38 -26.15 2.14
N PRO A 11 -12.07 -25.95 1.88
CA PRO A 11 -11.61 -25.24 0.67
C PRO A 11 -12.03 -25.89 -0.65
N ASP A 12 -12.22 -27.18 -0.67
CA ASP A 12 -12.68 -27.99 -1.83
C ASP A 12 -14.21 -28.16 -1.90
N SER A 13 -14.97 -27.47 -1.04
CA SER A 13 -16.43 -27.54 -1.07
C SER A 13 -16.96 -27.01 -2.42
N PRO A 14 -18.01 -27.64 -2.99
CA PRO A 14 -18.62 -27.17 -4.23
C PRO A 14 -19.21 -25.75 -4.03
N GLU A 15 -19.29 -24.98 -5.11
CA GLU A 15 -19.82 -23.60 -5.08
C GLU A 15 -21.22 -23.51 -4.44
N THR A 16 -22.03 -24.55 -4.60
CA THR A 16 -23.37 -24.65 -4.02
C THR A 16 -23.38 -24.81 -2.51
N ALA A 17 -22.27 -25.21 -1.89
CA ALA A 17 -22.18 -25.48 -0.45
C ALA A 17 -22.47 -24.22 0.41
N LEU A 18 -22.01 -23.05 -0.02
CA LEU A 18 -22.30 -21.79 0.67
C LEU A 18 -23.80 -21.49 0.64
N HIS A 19 -24.43 -21.63 -0.51
CA HIS A 19 -25.87 -21.45 -0.67
C HIS A 19 -26.66 -22.40 0.24
N GLN A 20 -26.32 -23.69 0.22
CA GLN A 20 -26.95 -24.71 1.09
C GLN A 20 -26.79 -24.38 2.58
N ALA A 21 -25.59 -23.92 3.00
CA ALA A 21 -25.34 -23.52 4.38
C ALA A 21 -26.19 -22.32 4.80
N VAL A 22 -26.36 -21.31 3.92
CA VAL A 22 -27.25 -20.15 4.14
C VAL A 22 -28.70 -20.59 4.28
N TYR A 23 -29.21 -21.44 3.36
CA TYR A 23 -30.57 -21.95 3.40
C TYR A 23 -30.83 -22.72 4.70
N LYS A 24 -29.90 -23.59 5.09
CA LYS A 24 -29.97 -24.32 6.37
C LYS A 24 -30.00 -23.35 7.57
N ALA A 25 -29.13 -22.36 7.60
CA ALA A 25 -29.03 -21.40 8.70
C ALA A 25 -30.32 -20.58 8.87
N LEU A 26 -30.94 -20.18 7.76
CA LEU A 26 -32.19 -19.43 7.73
C LEU A 26 -33.43 -20.31 7.78
N ARG A 27 -33.31 -21.64 7.78
CA ARG A 27 -34.42 -22.62 7.69
C ARG A 27 -35.31 -22.36 6.47
N LEU A 28 -34.70 -22.08 5.34
CA LEU A 28 -35.39 -21.89 4.05
C LEU A 28 -35.53 -23.24 3.34
N SER A 29 -36.63 -23.39 2.58
CA SER A 29 -36.90 -24.53 1.72
C SER A 29 -36.34 -24.28 0.30
N PRO A 30 -36.20 -25.30 -0.55
CA PRO A 30 -35.79 -25.12 -1.96
C PRO A 30 -36.75 -24.27 -2.81
N LYS A 31 -37.99 -24.04 -2.35
CA LYS A 31 -38.98 -23.19 -3.02
C LYS A 31 -38.85 -21.71 -2.66
N ASP A 32 -38.07 -21.41 -1.60
CA ASP A 32 -37.84 -20.05 -1.16
C ASP A 32 -36.69 -19.44 -1.95
N THR A 33 -36.66 -18.13 -2.07
CA THR A 33 -35.57 -17.42 -2.78
C THR A 33 -35.00 -16.33 -1.92
N CYS A 34 -33.72 -16.06 -2.07
CA CYS A 34 -33.04 -14.93 -1.44
C CYS A 34 -31.82 -14.50 -2.28
N ARG A 35 -31.38 -13.28 -2.07
CA ARG A 35 -30.12 -12.76 -2.60
C ARG A 35 -29.03 -12.94 -1.55
N ILE A 36 -27.93 -13.58 -1.92
CA ILE A 36 -26.78 -13.84 -1.06
C ILE A 36 -25.58 -13.07 -1.61
N GLU A 37 -24.97 -12.24 -0.77
CA GLU A 37 -23.72 -11.53 -1.06
C GLU A 37 -22.66 -11.94 -0.05
N ILE A 38 -21.46 -12.32 -0.51
CA ILE A 38 -20.35 -12.60 0.40
C ILE A 38 -19.85 -11.27 0.96
N ALA A 39 -19.93 -11.09 2.27
CA ALA A 39 -19.46 -9.90 2.97
C ALA A 39 -18.00 -10.06 3.44
N LYS A 40 -17.60 -11.30 3.79
CA LYS A 40 -16.24 -11.62 4.21
C LYS A 40 -15.91 -13.08 3.96
N GLN A 41 -14.68 -13.34 3.53
CA GLN A 41 -14.06 -14.67 3.47
C GLN A 41 -12.69 -14.62 4.15
N SER A 42 -12.42 -15.55 5.05
CA SER A 42 -11.11 -15.71 5.69
C SER A 42 -10.72 -17.18 5.77
N ILE A 43 -9.42 -17.44 5.92
CA ILE A 43 -8.86 -18.78 6.12
C ILE A 43 -8.68 -19.00 7.62
N ASP A 44 -9.21 -20.11 8.14
CA ASP A 44 -8.93 -20.59 9.49
C ASP A 44 -7.97 -21.78 9.41
N SER A 45 -6.71 -21.55 9.78
CA SER A 45 -5.63 -22.54 9.78
C SER A 45 -5.14 -22.87 11.20
N ARG A 46 -5.97 -22.67 12.22
CA ARG A 46 -5.59 -22.93 13.61
C ARG A 46 -5.51 -24.43 13.91
N HIS A 47 -6.23 -25.27 13.17
CA HIS A 47 -6.29 -26.72 13.33
C HIS A 47 -5.73 -27.41 12.09
N LYS A 48 -4.40 -27.32 11.88
CA LYS A 48 -3.70 -27.96 10.76
C LYS A 48 -3.72 -29.47 10.87
N PRO A 49 -3.91 -30.20 9.76
CA PRO A 49 -4.10 -29.77 8.39
C PRO A 49 -5.56 -29.43 8.01
N ASP A 50 -6.51 -29.48 8.96
CA ASP A 50 -7.93 -29.23 8.73
C ASP A 50 -8.20 -27.73 8.56
N ILE A 51 -7.97 -27.24 7.35
CA ILE A 51 -8.15 -25.84 7.01
C ILE A 51 -9.59 -25.57 6.60
N LEU A 52 -10.15 -24.44 7.03
CA LEU A 52 -11.50 -24.03 6.69
C LEU A 52 -11.53 -22.61 6.10
N TYR A 53 -12.43 -22.40 5.17
CA TYR A 53 -12.91 -21.05 4.83
C TYR A 53 -14.03 -20.66 5.78
N ILE A 54 -13.91 -19.46 6.35
CA ILE A 54 -14.94 -18.86 7.20
C ILE A 54 -15.58 -17.71 6.43
N TYR A 55 -16.88 -17.84 6.18
CA TYR A 55 -17.66 -16.81 5.48
C TYR A 55 -18.53 -16.03 6.44
N SER A 56 -18.71 -14.74 6.12
CA SER A 56 -19.86 -13.93 6.52
C SER A 56 -20.58 -13.51 5.26
N VAL A 57 -21.90 -13.61 5.27
CA VAL A 57 -22.75 -13.25 4.11
C VAL A 57 -23.84 -12.27 4.52
N HIS A 58 -24.24 -11.43 3.58
CA HIS A 58 -25.43 -10.63 3.67
C HIS A 58 -26.54 -11.28 2.85
N VAL A 59 -27.72 -11.40 3.42
CA VAL A 59 -28.90 -11.98 2.78
C VAL A 59 -30.02 -10.95 2.76
N SER A 60 -30.60 -10.73 1.59
CA SER A 60 -31.74 -9.84 1.35
C SER A 60 -32.77 -10.49 0.44
N ASP A 61 -33.88 -9.81 0.24
CA ASP A 61 -34.94 -10.19 -0.70
C ASP A 61 -35.44 -11.63 -0.47
N ILE A 62 -35.65 -11.99 0.82
CA ILE A 62 -36.10 -13.32 1.17
C ILE A 62 -37.60 -13.45 0.84
N LEU A 63 -37.95 -14.38 -0.06
CA LEU A 63 -39.31 -14.66 -0.47
C LEU A 63 -39.68 -16.11 -0.18
N LEU A 64 -40.67 -16.35 0.65
CA LEU A 64 -41.21 -17.68 0.90
C LEU A 64 -42.05 -18.14 -0.30
N ASN A 65 -41.80 -19.36 -0.78
CA ASN A 65 -42.36 -19.95 -2.00
C ASN A 65 -42.18 -18.99 -3.23
N GLY A 66 -41.10 -18.21 -3.25
CA GLY A 66 -40.79 -17.25 -4.31
C GLY A 66 -41.75 -16.06 -4.42
N LYS A 67 -42.63 -15.85 -3.44
CA LYS A 67 -43.71 -14.85 -3.55
C LYS A 67 -43.89 -13.97 -2.32
N LYS A 68 -43.81 -14.54 -1.09
CA LYS A 68 -44.15 -13.82 0.14
C LYS A 68 -42.89 -13.25 0.79
N PRO A 69 -42.72 -11.93 0.89
CA PRO A 69 -41.56 -11.33 1.57
C PRO A 69 -41.59 -11.62 3.06
N VAL A 70 -40.39 -11.75 3.65
CA VAL A 70 -40.17 -12.02 5.09
C VAL A 70 -39.92 -10.70 5.81
N ASP A 71 -40.55 -10.53 6.97
CA ASP A 71 -40.09 -9.56 7.96
C ASP A 71 -38.79 -10.09 8.57
N GLU A 72 -37.66 -9.53 8.14
CA GLU A 72 -36.32 -9.96 8.51
C GLU A 72 -36.08 -9.85 10.03
N ALA A 73 -36.61 -8.81 10.68
CA ALA A 73 -36.44 -8.60 12.12
C ALA A 73 -37.19 -9.66 12.94
N ALA A 74 -38.42 -9.97 12.57
CA ALA A 74 -39.20 -11.04 13.18
C ALA A 74 -38.59 -12.42 12.91
N TRP A 75 -38.05 -12.61 11.69
CA TRP A 75 -37.41 -13.87 11.28
C TRP A 75 -36.14 -14.15 12.11
N ILE A 76 -35.25 -13.15 12.27
CA ILE A 76 -34.03 -13.26 13.12
C ILE A 76 -34.40 -13.68 14.55
N LYS A 77 -35.40 -13.04 15.16
CA LYS A 77 -35.87 -13.39 16.52
C LYS A 77 -36.32 -14.85 16.59
N LYS A 78 -37.02 -15.36 15.57
CA LYS A 78 -37.50 -16.74 15.50
C LYS A 78 -36.37 -17.76 15.37
N LEU A 79 -35.26 -17.40 14.65
CA LEU A 79 -34.14 -18.30 14.44
C LEU A 79 -33.32 -18.57 15.71
N LYS A 80 -33.30 -17.64 16.67
CA LYS A 80 -32.56 -17.74 17.95
C LYS A 80 -31.08 -18.15 17.75
N ASN A 81 -30.42 -17.61 16.73
CA ASN A 81 -29.02 -17.91 16.39
C ASN A 81 -28.20 -16.62 16.53
N ARG A 82 -27.16 -16.64 17.40
CA ARG A 82 -26.27 -15.50 17.66
C ARG A 82 -25.43 -15.07 16.47
N ASP A 83 -25.19 -15.97 15.53
CA ASP A 83 -24.41 -15.70 14.31
C ASP A 83 -25.28 -15.05 13.20
N ILE A 84 -26.58 -14.87 13.47
CA ILE A 84 -27.53 -14.23 12.57
C ILE A 84 -27.99 -12.90 13.17
N THR A 85 -27.61 -11.79 12.54
CA THR A 85 -27.85 -10.44 13.04
C THR A 85 -28.43 -9.53 11.98
N PRO A 86 -29.19 -8.49 12.35
CA PRO A 86 -29.58 -7.47 11.39
C PRO A 86 -28.37 -6.65 10.97
N VAL A 87 -28.31 -6.26 9.71
CA VAL A 87 -27.28 -5.37 9.18
C VAL A 87 -27.86 -4.31 8.26
N THR A 88 -27.37 -3.09 8.36
CA THR A 88 -27.64 -2.00 7.42
C THR A 88 -26.36 -1.71 6.66
N LYS A 89 -26.39 -1.89 5.36
CA LYS A 89 -25.25 -1.58 4.49
C LYS A 89 -25.13 -0.05 4.39
N LYS A 90 -24.09 0.50 5.02
CA LYS A 90 -23.75 1.92 4.85
C LYS A 90 -22.97 2.03 3.53
N GLY A 91 -23.55 2.69 2.54
CA GLY A 91 -22.84 3.05 1.32
C GLY A 91 -22.04 4.33 1.52
N TYR A 92 -20.89 4.41 0.84
CA TYR A 92 -20.19 5.69 0.69
C TYR A 92 -21.01 6.61 -0.24
N THR A 93 -21.10 7.88 0.13
CA THR A 93 -21.70 8.92 -0.72
C THR A 93 -20.76 10.10 -0.77
N PHE A 94 -20.36 10.51 -1.98
CA PHE A 94 -19.61 11.74 -2.17
C PHE A 94 -20.51 12.94 -1.83
N PRO A 95 -20.02 13.97 -1.14
CA PRO A 95 -20.85 15.10 -0.74
C PRO A 95 -21.37 15.89 -1.95
N ALA A 96 -22.44 16.66 -1.74
CA ALA A 96 -22.91 17.60 -2.74
C ALA A 96 -21.84 18.65 -3.02
N VAL A 97 -21.60 18.93 -4.30
CA VAL A 97 -20.58 19.88 -4.74
C VAL A 97 -21.11 21.30 -4.55
N SER A 98 -20.41 22.14 -3.78
CA SER A 98 -20.69 23.57 -3.66
C SER A 98 -19.69 24.44 -4.44
N ARG A 99 -18.48 23.90 -4.69
CA ARG A 99 -17.45 24.59 -5.48
C ARG A 99 -17.86 24.76 -6.93
N GLN A 100 -17.65 25.96 -7.47
CA GLN A 100 -17.86 26.27 -8.88
C GLN A 100 -16.52 26.52 -9.58
N ILE A 101 -16.43 26.08 -10.84
CA ILE A 101 -15.29 26.37 -11.71
C ILE A 101 -15.72 27.45 -12.71
N LEU A 102 -15.45 28.68 -12.38
CA LEU A 102 -15.80 29.86 -13.19
C LEU A 102 -14.70 30.21 -14.19
N LYS A 103 -13.46 29.92 -13.84
CA LYS A 103 -12.26 30.19 -14.64
C LYS A 103 -11.23 29.06 -14.46
N GLU A 104 -10.20 29.06 -15.28
CA GLU A 104 -9.20 27.99 -15.31
C GLU A 104 -8.44 27.83 -13.97
N GLU A 105 -8.12 28.94 -13.30
CA GLU A 105 -7.43 28.93 -12.01
C GLU A 105 -8.26 28.36 -10.84
N ASP A 106 -9.57 28.17 -11.02
CA ASP A 106 -10.44 27.53 -10.03
C ASP A 106 -10.38 26.01 -10.08
N ARG A 107 -9.78 25.45 -11.14
CA ARG A 107 -9.60 24.00 -11.28
C ARG A 107 -8.62 23.48 -10.22
N PRO A 108 -8.98 22.42 -9.46
CA PRO A 108 -8.07 21.85 -8.49
C PRO A 108 -6.82 21.27 -9.16
N VAL A 109 -5.66 21.61 -8.65
CA VAL A 109 -4.38 21.03 -9.08
C VAL A 109 -4.00 19.90 -8.14
N ILE A 110 -3.57 18.78 -8.71
CA ILE A 110 -3.11 17.59 -7.98
C ILE A 110 -1.63 17.37 -8.32
N ILE A 111 -0.78 17.35 -7.30
CA ILE A 111 0.65 17.07 -7.45
C ILE A 111 0.95 15.65 -7.03
N GLY A 112 1.31 14.82 -8.01
CA GLY A 112 1.58 13.40 -7.86
C GLY A 112 0.37 12.51 -8.20
N PHE A 113 0.63 11.43 -8.92
CA PHE A 113 -0.39 10.48 -9.41
C PHE A 113 -0.22 9.07 -8.80
N GLY A 114 0.18 9.02 -7.52
CA GLY A 114 0.06 7.84 -6.67
C GLY A 114 -1.37 7.65 -6.15
N PRO A 115 -1.63 6.64 -5.28
CA PRO A 115 -2.99 6.32 -4.84
C PRO A 115 -3.77 7.51 -4.26
N ALA A 116 -3.11 8.39 -3.50
CA ALA A 116 -3.77 9.58 -2.94
C ALA A 116 -4.22 10.56 -4.03
N GLY A 117 -3.30 10.98 -4.90
CA GLY A 117 -3.62 11.92 -5.98
C GLY A 117 -4.58 11.35 -7.02
N MET A 118 -4.43 10.06 -7.35
CA MET A 118 -5.29 9.37 -8.30
C MET A 118 -6.75 9.30 -7.82
N PHE A 119 -6.99 8.96 -6.56
CA PHE A 119 -8.35 8.90 -6.01
C PHE A 119 -8.95 10.30 -5.78
N ALA A 120 -8.12 11.28 -5.40
CA ALA A 120 -8.56 12.67 -5.34
C ALA A 120 -8.97 13.17 -6.74
N ALA A 121 -8.12 12.99 -7.75
CA ALA A 121 -8.39 13.39 -9.12
C ALA A 121 -9.64 12.71 -9.71
N LEU A 122 -9.80 11.39 -9.48
CA LEU A 122 -10.96 10.64 -9.96
C LEU A 122 -12.26 11.23 -9.42
N LYS A 123 -12.35 11.42 -8.10
CA LYS A 123 -13.59 11.92 -7.49
C LYS A 123 -13.89 13.37 -7.85
N LEU A 124 -12.90 14.22 -7.95
CA LEU A 124 -13.08 15.59 -8.42
C LEU A 124 -13.49 15.64 -9.90
N ALA A 125 -12.94 14.76 -10.75
CA ALA A 125 -13.36 14.67 -12.15
C ALA A 125 -14.79 14.16 -12.29
N GLU A 126 -15.18 13.10 -11.56
CA GLU A 126 -16.56 12.60 -11.50
C GLU A 126 -17.54 13.66 -10.99
N ALA A 127 -17.09 14.55 -10.12
CA ALA A 127 -17.86 15.69 -9.59
C ALA A 127 -17.91 16.90 -10.55
N GLY A 128 -17.31 16.82 -11.74
CA GLY A 128 -17.29 17.89 -12.75
C GLY A 128 -16.30 19.03 -12.49
N LEU A 129 -15.40 18.87 -11.53
CA LEU A 129 -14.42 19.91 -11.14
C LEU A 129 -13.15 19.92 -12.00
N ARG A 130 -13.05 19.07 -13.03
CA ARG A 130 -12.00 19.04 -14.05
C ARG A 130 -10.56 19.24 -13.51
N PRO A 131 -10.07 18.36 -12.60
CA PRO A 131 -8.75 18.54 -11.97
C PRO A 131 -7.63 18.47 -12.99
N ILE A 132 -6.51 19.15 -12.68
CA ILE A 132 -5.27 19.09 -13.43
C ILE A 132 -4.24 18.35 -12.59
N VAL A 133 -3.69 17.25 -13.11
CA VAL A 133 -2.71 16.43 -12.40
C VAL A 133 -1.33 16.64 -13.01
N PHE A 134 -0.33 16.91 -12.18
CA PHE A 134 1.08 16.94 -12.53
C PHE A 134 1.81 15.78 -11.85
N GLU A 135 2.36 14.86 -12.64
CA GLU A 135 3.17 13.73 -12.19
C GLU A 135 4.60 13.87 -12.72
N ARG A 136 5.56 13.76 -11.80
CA ARG A 136 6.99 13.94 -12.12
C ARG A 136 7.56 12.84 -13.01
N GLY A 137 7.06 11.60 -12.85
CA GLY A 137 7.49 10.44 -13.61
C GLY A 137 6.64 10.22 -14.84
N ASP A 138 6.84 9.07 -15.45
CA ASP A 138 6.24 8.69 -16.72
C ASP A 138 4.89 7.97 -16.55
N SER A 139 4.14 7.87 -17.64
CA SER A 139 2.97 7.01 -17.75
C SER A 139 3.34 5.57 -17.45
N ILE A 140 2.40 4.77 -16.97
CA ILE A 140 2.67 3.38 -16.56
C ILE A 140 3.27 2.54 -17.70
N GLU A 141 2.92 2.84 -18.94
CA GLU A 141 3.44 2.16 -20.13
C GLU A 141 4.94 2.38 -20.32
N GLN A 142 5.38 3.63 -20.19
CA GLN A 142 6.79 4.01 -20.33
C GLN A 142 7.58 3.64 -19.06
N ARG A 143 7.02 3.94 -17.88
CA ARG A 143 7.61 3.64 -16.58
C ARG A 143 7.96 2.15 -16.41
N LYS A 144 7.09 1.23 -16.87
CA LYS A 144 7.39 -0.20 -16.84
C LYS A 144 8.64 -0.55 -17.63
N LYS A 145 8.81 0.01 -18.82
CA LYS A 145 10.00 -0.21 -19.65
C LYS A 145 11.27 0.30 -18.96
N GLU A 146 11.21 1.48 -18.38
CA GLU A 146 12.34 2.10 -17.67
C GLU A 146 12.75 1.31 -16.43
N VAL A 147 11.78 0.91 -15.61
CA VAL A 147 12.04 0.11 -14.41
C VAL A 147 12.62 -1.26 -14.79
N GLU A 148 12.11 -1.88 -15.85
CA GLU A 148 12.59 -3.19 -16.30
C GLU A 148 14.01 -3.07 -16.89
N ALA A 149 14.29 -2.05 -17.69
CA ALA A 149 15.63 -1.76 -18.18
C ALA A 149 16.63 -1.49 -17.04
N PHE A 150 16.22 -0.72 -16.02
CA PHE A 150 17.04 -0.49 -14.83
C PHE A 150 17.35 -1.79 -14.07
N TRP A 151 16.40 -2.67 -13.88
CA TRP A 151 16.62 -3.96 -13.23
C TRP A 151 17.53 -4.90 -14.03
N GLN A 152 17.60 -4.73 -15.35
CA GLN A 152 18.50 -5.45 -16.26
C GLN A 152 19.91 -4.83 -16.35
N GLY A 153 20.22 -3.83 -15.53
CA GLY A 153 21.53 -3.19 -15.46
C GLY A 153 21.64 -1.85 -16.22
N GLY A 154 20.54 -1.33 -16.72
CA GLY A 154 20.45 0.02 -17.28
C GLY A 154 20.60 1.13 -16.26
N ALA A 155 20.70 2.37 -16.71
CA ALA A 155 20.83 3.54 -15.85
C ALA A 155 19.52 3.82 -15.08
N LEU A 156 19.65 4.28 -13.83
CA LEU A 156 18.53 4.76 -13.04
C LEU A 156 18.00 6.09 -13.59
N ASN A 157 16.70 6.14 -13.97
CA ASN A 157 16.00 7.39 -14.16
C ASN A 157 15.53 7.91 -12.79
N THR A 158 16.12 9.01 -12.31
CA THR A 158 15.82 9.57 -10.98
C THR A 158 14.42 10.20 -10.89
N GLU A 159 13.79 10.49 -12.01
CA GLU A 159 12.46 11.11 -12.07
C GLU A 159 11.34 10.12 -12.41
N SER A 160 11.66 8.92 -12.96
CA SER A 160 10.70 7.88 -13.29
C SER A 160 11.29 6.51 -12.95
N ASN A 161 10.80 5.86 -11.89
CA ASN A 161 11.37 4.65 -11.32
C ASN A 161 10.35 3.90 -10.45
N VAL A 162 10.78 3.01 -9.55
CA VAL A 162 9.88 2.28 -8.63
C VAL A 162 9.12 3.22 -7.67
N GLN A 163 9.64 4.41 -7.37
CA GLN A 163 9.02 5.37 -6.45
C GLN A 163 8.14 6.40 -7.17
N PHE A 164 8.53 6.84 -8.35
CA PHE A 164 7.91 7.94 -9.09
C PHE A 164 7.31 7.47 -10.40
N GLY A 165 6.22 8.10 -10.80
CA GLY A 165 5.46 7.83 -12.01
C GLY A 165 4.03 7.39 -11.71
N GLU A 166 3.24 7.20 -12.74
CA GLU A 166 1.83 6.84 -12.67
C GLU A 166 1.57 5.65 -11.75
N GLY A 167 0.64 5.83 -10.80
CA GLY A 167 0.28 4.85 -9.77
C GLY A 167 1.20 4.85 -8.54
N GLY A 168 2.28 5.67 -8.53
CA GLY A 168 3.22 5.80 -7.42
C GLY A 168 3.97 4.51 -7.07
N ALA A 169 4.61 4.47 -5.90
CA ALA A 169 5.37 3.30 -5.43
C ALA A 169 4.51 2.03 -5.28
N GLY A 170 3.21 2.17 -5.04
CA GLY A 170 2.27 1.07 -4.93
C GLY A 170 2.21 0.16 -6.15
N THR A 171 2.46 0.69 -7.35
CA THR A 171 2.39 -0.07 -8.61
C THR A 171 3.44 -1.19 -8.68
N PHE A 172 4.61 -1.01 -8.08
CA PHE A 172 5.67 -2.01 -8.02
C PHE A 172 5.79 -2.61 -6.62
N SER A 173 4.66 -3.03 -6.05
CA SER A 173 4.55 -3.67 -4.74
C SER A 173 3.72 -4.95 -4.81
N ASP A 174 3.45 -5.61 -3.69
CA ASP A 174 2.48 -6.71 -3.63
C ASP A 174 1.03 -6.25 -3.88
N GLY A 175 0.76 -4.94 -3.83
CA GLY A 175 -0.58 -4.41 -4.03
C GLY A 175 -1.54 -4.79 -2.90
N LYS A 176 -1.06 -4.93 -1.66
CA LYS A 176 -1.91 -5.17 -0.49
C LYS A 176 -2.87 -4.01 -0.26
N LEU A 177 -4.13 -4.36 -0.03
CA LEU A 177 -5.20 -3.41 0.23
C LEU A 177 -5.65 -3.38 1.70
N ASN A 178 -4.96 -4.13 2.56
CA ASN A 178 -5.23 -4.13 4.00
C ASN A 178 -4.85 -2.79 4.62
N THR A 179 -5.71 -2.30 5.50
CA THR A 179 -5.46 -1.09 6.29
C THR A 179 -5.99 -1.27 7.71
N ALA A 180 -5.37 -0.59 8.66
CA ALA A 180 -5.82 -0.55 10.06
C ALA A 180 -6.57 0.75 10.41
N ILE A 181 -6.79 1.64 9.43
CA ILE A 181 -7.52 2.89 9.68
C ILE A 181 -8.99 2.59 10.03
N LYS A 182 -9.55 3.37 10.96
CA LYS A 182 -10.99 3.35 11.25
C LYS A 182 -11.73 4.13 10.16
N ASP A 183 -12.77 3.53 9.61
CA ASP A 183 -13.57 4.13 8.54
C ASP A 183 -15.08 4.00 8.83
N PRO A 184 -15.66 4.93 9.56
CA PRO A 184 -17.10 4.92 9.85
C PRO A 184 -17.96 5.31 8.64
N THR A 185 -17.37 5.83 7.57
CA THR A 185 -18.04 6.43 6.42
C THR A 185 -18.07 5.55 5.17
N GLY A 186 -17.36 4.40 5.18
CA GLY A 186 -17.34 3.45 4.08
C GLY A 186 -16.35 3.78 2.94
N ARG A 187 -15.41 4.70 3.14
CA ARG A 187 -14.38 5.04 2.13
C ARG A 187 -13.47 3.87 1.77
N ILE A 188 -13.13 3.01 2.74
CA ILE A 188 -12.34 1.78 2.47
C ILE A 188 -13.07 0.91 1.45
N HIS A 189 -14.36 0.66 1.67
CA HIS A 189 -15.16 -0.13 0.74
C HIS A 189 -15.28 0.54 -0.63
N GLU A 190 -15.41 1.87 -0.69
CA GLU A 190 -15.42 2.64 -1.94
C GLU A 190 -14.10 2.51 -2.70
N VAL A 191 -12.95 2.58 -2.01
CA VAL A 191 -11.62 2.34 -2.62
C VAL A 191 -11.56 0.95 -3.25
N LEU A 192 -11.99 -0.10 -2.54
CA LEU A 192 -12.01 -1.46 -3.07
C LEU A 192 -12.98 -1.59 -4.25
N ARG A 193 -14.15 -0.95 -4.19
CA ARG A 193 -15.14 -0.93 -5.26
C ARG A 193 -14.57 -0.28 -6.52
N ILE A 194 -13.91 0.86 -6.38
CA ILE A 194 -13.24 1.54 -7.49
C ILE A 194 -12.16 0.64 -8.11
N PHE A 195 -11.30 0.02 -7.30
CA PHE A 195 -10.30 -0.91 -7.85
C PHE A 195 -10.95 -2.07 -8.63
N ALA A 196 -12.03 -2.65 -8.10
CA ALA A 196 -12.76 -3.72 -8.79
C ALA A 196 -13.41 -3.23 -10.09
N GLU A 197 -14.04 -2.05 -10.08
CA GLU A 197 -14.66 -1.42 -11.25
C GLU A 197 -13.65 -1.18 -12.38
N PHE A 198 -12.41 -0.79 -12.02
CA PHE A 198 -11.36 -0.51 -12.99
C PHE A 198 -10.49 -1.73 -13.36
N GLY A 199 -10.86 -2.94 -12.93
CA GLY A 199 -10.30 -4.18 -13.46
C GLY A 199 -9.55 -5.07 -12.47
N ALA A 200 -9.60 -4.78 -11.17
CA ALA A 200 -9.15 -5.73 -10.16
C ALA A 200 -10.20 -6.84 -9.96
N ASP A 201 -9.75 -8.00 -9.49
CA ASP A 201 -10.65 -9.11 -9.17
C ASP A 201 -11.67 -8.70 -8.10
N SER A 202 -12.95 -8.93 -8.35
CA SER A 202 -14.04 -8.57 -7.44
C SER A 202 -13.94 -9.25 -6.07
N ARG A 203 -13.18 -10.34 -5.94
CA ARG A 203 -12.91 -10.99 -4.65
C ARG A 203 -12.23 -10.06 -3.65
N ILE A 204 -11.55 -8.99 -4.09
CA ILE A 204 -10.98 -7.99 -3.18
C ILE A 204 -12.02 -7.33 -2.26
N LEU A 205 -13.29 -7.34 -2.66
CA LEU A 205 -14.39 -6.76 -1.89
C LEU A 205 -14.71 -7.54 -0.62
N TYR A 206 -14.35 -8.84 -0.56
CA TYR A 206 -14.74 -9.70 0.56
C TYR A 206 -13.64 -10.56 1.16
N VAL A 207 -12.52 -10.81 0.45
CA VAL A 207 -11.41 -11.58 1.06
C VAL A 207 -10.74 -10.78 2.18
N ASN A 208 -10.39 -11.46 3.26
CA ASN A 208 -9.85 -10.80 4.46
C ASN A 208 -8.50 -10.12 4.25
N LYS A 209 -7.70 -10.60 3.30
CA LYS A 209 -6.38 -10.04 2.93
C LYS A 209 -6.33 -9.77 1.43
N PRO A 210 -7.06 -8.73 0.95
CA PRO A 210 -7.12 -8.42 -0.47
C PRO A 210 -5.78 -7.90 -0.99
N HIS A 211 -5.42 -8.30 -2.21
CA HIS A 211 -4.28 -7.79 -2.96
C HIS A 211 -4.60 -7.75 -4.45
N ILE A 212 -3.88 -6.95 -5.20
CA ILE A 212 -4.10 -6.82 -6.65
C ILE A 212 -2.92 -7.41 -7.44
N GLY A 213 -1.68 -7.18 -6.99
CA GLY A 213 -0.46 -7.52 -7.73
C GLY A 213 -0.07 -6.46 -8.76
N THR A 214 1.21 -6.38 -9.04
CA THR A 214 1.81 -5.34 -9.92
C THR A 214 1.25 -5.37 -11.34
N ASP A 215 1.04 -6.56 -11.89
CA ASP A 215 0.54 -6.80 -13.26
C ASP A 215 -0.87 -6.27 -13.49
N VAL A 216 -1.77 -6.53 -12.54
CA VAL A 216 -3.17 -6.07 -12.61
C VAL A 216 -3.29 -4.60 -12.25
N LEU A 217 -2.55 -4.15 -11.23
CA LEU A 217 -2.61 -2.75 -10.76
C LEU A 217 -2.21 -1.77 -11.86
N ALA A 218 -1.25 -2.12 -12.71
CA ALA A 218 -0.88 -1.30 -13.86
C ALA A 218 -2.05 -1.01 -14.82
N LYS A 219 -2.91 -2.02 -15.08
CA LYS A 219 -4.11 -1.85 -15.91
C LYS A 219 -5.18 -1.02 -15.22
N VAL A 220 -5.37 -1.24 -13.93
CA VAL A 220 -6.34 -0.49 -13.11
C VAL A 220 -5.99 0.99 -13.10
N VAL A 221 -4.74 1.34 -12.86
CA VAL A 221 -4.24 2.72 -12.86
C VAL A 221 -4.48 3.40 -14.22
N GLN A 222 -4.14 2.72 -15.31
CA GLN A 222 -4.40 3.21 -16.68
C GLN A 222 -5.90 3.47 -16.93
N ASN A 223 -6.77 2.58 -16.46
CA ASN A 223 -8.21 2.72 -16.64
C ASN A 223 -8.77 3.89 -15.81
N ILE A 224 -8.27 4.11 -14.60
CA ILE A 224 -8.63 5.27 -13.77
C ILE A 224 -8.21 6.57 -14.48
N ARG A 225 -6.98 6.65 -15.03
CA ARG A 225 -6.54 7.81 -15.84
C ARG A 225 -7.49 8.10 -16.98
N LYS A 226 -7.85 7.07 -17.77
CA LYS A 226 -8.82 7.22 -18.87
C LYS A 226 -10.16 7.77 -18.40
N LYS A 227 -10.65 7.36 -17.23
CA LYS A 227 -11.89 7.87 -16.65
C LYS A 227 -11.75 9.33 -16.24
N ILE A 228 -10.64 9.72 -15.60
CA ILE A 228 -10.37 11.12 -15.24
C ILE A 228 -10.41 12.01 -16.48
N THR A 229 -9.70 11.62 -17.54
CA THR A 229 -9.67 12.41 -18.79
C THR A 229 -11.02 12.44 -19.49
N ALA A 230 -11.77 11.34 -19.50
CA ALA A 230 -13.13 11.30 -20.04
C ALA A 230 -14.12 12.20 -19.28
N CYS A 231 -13.85 12.48 -17.99
CA CYS A 231 -14.61 13.42 -17.17
C CYS A 231 -14.06 14.86 -17.22
N GLY A 232 -13.18 15.18 -18.18
CA GLY A 232 -12.64 16.54 -18.39
C GLY A 232 -11.47 16.93 -17.50
N GLY A 233 -10.88 15.99 -16.75
CA GLY A 233 -9.61 16.18 -16.06
C GLY A 233 -8.41 16.03 -17.01
N GLU A 234 -7.25 16.51 -16.58
CA GLU A 234 -6.00 16.44 -17.33
C GLU A 234 -4.92 15.75 -16.51
N VAL A 235 -4.02 15.00 -17.17
CA VAL A 235 -2.88 14.35 -16.52
C VAL A 235 -1.62 14.62 -17.33
N HIS A 236 -0.70 15.37 -16.74
CA HIS A 236 0.58 15.75 -17.33
C HIS A 236 1.69 14.95 -16.65
N PHE A 237 2.31 14.06 -17.41
CA PHE A 237 3.49 13.30 -16.98
C PHE A 237 4.77 14.09 -17.22
N GLN A 238 5.88 13.60 -16.67
CA GLN A 238 7.21 14.22 -16.75
C GLN A 238 7.22 15.67 -16.24
N THR A 239 6.24 16.03 -15.41
CA THR A 239 6.04 17.40 -14.96
C THR A 239 6.14 17.49 -13.44
N LYS A 240 7.23 18.09 -12.96
CA LYS A 240 7.60 18.16 -11.55
C LYS A 240 7.28 19.52 -10.92
N LEU A 241 6.62 19.53 -9.76
CA LEU A 241 6.47 20.73 -8.95
C LEU A 241 7.84 21.26 -8.49
N THR A 242 8.09 22.56 -8.69
CA THR A 242 9.35 23.22 -8.28
C THR A 242 9.15 24.42 -7.36
N ALA A 243 7.95 25.02 -7.34
CA ALA A 243 7.61 26.09 -6.40
C ALA A 243 6.09 26.21 -6.22
N ILE A 244 5.68 26.76 -5.08
CA ILE A 244 4.29 27.18 -4.80
C ILE A 244 4.31 28.68 -4.53
N TYR A 245 3.43 29.43 -5.18
CA TYR A 245 3.29 30.86 -4.95
C TYR A 245 2.21 31.15 -3.92
N GLU A 246 2.51 32.06 -3.05
CA GLU A 246 1.62 32.56 -2.01
C GLU A 246 1.27 34.03 -2.29
N LYS A 247 0.01 34.38 -2.04
CA LYS A 247 -0.47 35.73 -1.96
C LYS A 247 -1.49 35.83 -0.84
N ASP A 248 -1.27 36.74 0.10
CA ASP A 248 -2.17 37.01 1.23
C ASP A 248 -2.49 35.76 2.08
N GLY A 249 -1.49 34.87 2.29
CA GLY A 249 -1.63 33.62 3.05
C GLY A 249 -2.31 32.47 2.31
N ALA A 250 -2.59 32.64 1.01
CA ALA A 250 -3.25 31.63 0.19
C ALA A 250 -2.42 31.24 -1.05
N VAL A 251 -2.65 30.04 -1.58
CA VAL A 251 -2.07 29.59 -2.85
C VAL A 251 -2.56 30.51 -3.98
N ASN A 252 -1.63 30.98 -4.81
CA ASN A 252 -1.90 31.84 -5.97
C ASN A 252 -1.31 31.27 -7.27
N GLY A 253 -0.69 30.11 -7.22
CA GLY A 253 -0.10 29.44 -8.37
C GLY A 253 1.03 28.50 -7.98
N ILE A 254 1.53 27.80 -8.97
CA ILE A 254 2.68 26.90 -8.86
C ILE A 254 3.63 27.11 -10.03
N THR A 255 4.90 26.74 -9.85
CA THR A 255 5.81 26.47 -10.98
C THR A 255 6.04 24.98 -11.08
N VAL A 256 5.96 24.47 -12.30
CA VAL A 256 6.32 23.11 -12.65
C VAL A 256 7.41 23.10 -13.72
N PHE A 257 8.24 22.06 -13.68
CA PHE A 257 9.26 21.81 -14.69
C PHE A 257 8.84 20.63 -15.56
N ASP A 258 8.62 20.89 -16.84
CA ASP A 258 8.35 19.89 -17.85
C ASP A 258 9.68 19.35 -18.37
N ARG A 259 9.94 18.06 -18.13
CA ARG A 259 11.18 17.38 -18.57
C ARG A 259 11.22 17.11 -20.08
N ALA A 260 10.06 16.88 -20.69
CA ALA A 260 9.99 16.61 -22.14
C ALA A 260 10.37 17.86 -22.93
N GLU A 261 9.87 19.03 -22.51
CA GLU A 261 10.15 20.32 -23.12
C GLU A 261 11.42 20.99 -22.55
N ASN A 262 11.98 20.43 -21.46
CA ASN A 262 13.09 21.02 -20.68
C ASN A 262 12.82 22.49 -20.29
N LYS A 263 11.60 22.78 -19.85
CA LYS A 263 11.12 24.14 -19.59
C LYS A 263 10.30 24.22 -18.32
N SER A 264 10.49 25.30 -17.56
CA SER A 264 9.60 25.66 -16.45
C SER A 264 8.48 26.56 -16.93
N PHE A 265 7.28 26.36 -16.39
CA PHE A 265 6.16 27.29 -16.59
C PHE A 265 5.37 27.47 -15.29
N THR A 266 4.72 28.60 -15.18
CA THR A 266 3.85 28.92 -14.05
C THR A 266 2.41 28.58 -14.42
N HIS A 267 1.70 27.93 -13.49
CA HIS A 267 0.27 27.64 -13.60
C HIS A 267 -0.47 28.36 -12.46
N ALA A 268 -1.38 29.27 -12.82
CA ALA A 268 -2.22 29.97 -11.85
C ALA A 268 -3.24 28.99 -11.25
N CYS A 269 -3.34 28.91 -9.94
CA CYS A 269 -4.31 28.07 -9.24
C CYS A 269 -4.49 28.56 -7.80
N ASN A 270 -5.66 28.28 -7.23
CA ASN A 270 -5.97 28.62 -5.83
C ASN A 270 -6.11 27.37 -4.93
N THR A 271 -5.98 26.17 -5.50
CA THR A 271 -6.19 24.92 -4.78
C THR A 271 -5.21 23.86 -5.27
N VAL A 272 -4.38 23.35 -4.35
CA VAL A 272 -3.35 22.33 -4.62
C VAL A 272 -3.47 21.18 -3.65
N CYS A 273 -3.75 19.97 -4.17
CA CYS A 273 -3.64 18.72 -3.44
C CYS A 273 -2.21 18.19 -3.59
N LEU A 274 -1.45 18.16 -2.50
CA LEU A 274 -0.04 17.79 -2.48
C LEU A 274 0.13 16.31 -2.12
N ALA A 275 0.12 15.42 -3.13
CA ALA A 275 0.14 13.96 -3.00
C ALA A 275 1.46 13.32 -3.48
N ILE A 276 2.59 13.90 -3.10
CA ILE A 276 3.95 13.69 -3.65
C ILE A 276 4.60 12.34 -3.30
N GLY A 277 4.03 11.55 -2.38
CA GLY A 277 4.66 10.31 -1.89
C GLY A 277 5.86 10.56 -0.97
N HIS A 278 6.31 9.50 -0.29
CA HIS A 278 7.36 9.60 0.75
C HIS A 278 8.78 9.79 0.21
N SER A 279 9.01 9.59 -1.09
CA SER A 279 10.35 9.63 -1.70
C SER A 279 10.70 10.96 -2.39
N ALA A 280 9.78 11.93 -2.43
CA ALA A 280 9.97 13.23 -3.09
C ALA A 280 10.81 14.19 -2.22
N ARG A 281 12.07 13.82 -1.98
CA ARG A 281 12.96 14.48 -1.02
C ARG A 281 13.33 15.90 -1.41
N ASP A 282 13.54 16.15 -2.69
CA ASP A 282 13.74 17.47 -3.28
C ASP A 282 12.52 18.38 -3.05
N THR A 283 11.32 17.83 -3.13
CA THR A 283 10.09 18.56 -2.84
C THR A 283 9.98 18.89 -1.33
N PHE A 284 10.39 17.99 -0.42
CA PHE A 284 10.44 18.32 1.01
C PHE A 284 11.43 19.44 1.31
N GLU A 285 12.61 19.43 0.66
CA GLU A 285 13.59 20.50 0.77
C GLU A 285 13.03 21.85 0.28
N MET A 286 12.34 21.85 -0.85
CA MET A 286 11.68 23.01 -1.43
C MET A 286 10.58 23.57 -0.51
N LEU A 287 9.70 22.69 0.02
CA LEU A 287 8.62 23.08 0.91
C LEU A 287 9.16 23.70 2.22
N LEU A 288 10.23 23.12 2.78
CA LEU A 288 10.89 23.65 3.97
C LEU A 288 11.48 25.04 3.70
N ALA A 289 12.16 25.21 2.56
CA ALA A 289 12.75 26.50 2.14
C ALA A 289 11.67 27.58 1.92
N GLN A 290 10.46 27.19 1.53
CA GLN A 290 9.30 28.07 1.39
C GLN A 290 8.51 28.29 2.70
N GLY A 291 9.00 27.77 3.84
CA GLY A 291 8.39 27.99 5.15
C GLY A 291 7.12 27.18 5.41
N ILE A 292 6.82 26.17 4.62
CA ILE A 292 5.69 25.26 4.86
C ILE A 292 5.95 24.48 6.14
N SER A 293 5.01 24.52 7.07
CA SER A 293 5.14 23.89 8.39
C SER A 293 5.19 22.38 8.28
N MET A 294 6.29 21.80 8.75
CA MET A 294 6.56 20.36 8.78
C MET A 294 7.16 19.96 10.12
N GLN A 295 7.08 18.67 10.44
CA GLN A 295 7.75 18.09 11.61
C GLN A 295 8.41 16.75 11.27
N PRO A 296 9.49 16.37 11.99
CA PRO A 296 10.07 15.05 11.86
C PRO A 296 9.07 13.97 12.29
N LYS A 297 9.13 12.82 11.65
CA LYS A 297 8.21 11.71 11.91
C LYS A 297 8.98 10.42 12.04
N ALA A 298 8.66 9.63 13.06
CA ALA A 298 9.16 8.26 13.20
C ALA A 298 8.80 7.39 11.99
N PHE A 299 9.73 6.52 11.61
CA PHE A 299 9.56 5.52 10.56
C PHE A 299 10.29 4.23 10.95
N ALA A 300 10.39 3.25 10.07
CA ALA A 300 11.11 2.03 10.38
C ALA A 300 12.15 1.71 9.30
N VAL A 301 13.22 1.04 9.69
CA VAL A 301 14.36 0.70 8.84
C VAL A 301 14.81 -0.73 9.13
N GLY A 302 15.33 -1.42 8.12
CA GLY A 302 15.90 -2.74 8.27
C GLY A 302 16.34 -3.36 6.95
N VAL A 303 16.01 -4.62 6.78
CA VAL A 303 16.41 -5.44 5.63
C VAL A 303 15.20 -6.17 5.04
N ARG A 304 15.27 -6.58 3.76
CA ARG A 304 14.40 -7.61 3.21
C ARG A 304 14.97 -8.97 3.51
N MET A 305 14.11 -9.90 3.93
CA MET A 305 14.46 -11.28 4.22
C MET A 305 13.62 -12.22 3.37
N GLU A 306 14.29 -13.12 2.65
CA GLU A 306 13.69 -14.12 1.79
C GLU A 306 13.71 -15.50 2.43
N HIS A 307 12.57 -16.18 2.31
CA HIS A 307 12.40 -17.59 2.65
C HIS A 307 11.74 -18.32 1.48
N PRO A 308 11.92 -19.63 1.31
CA PRO A 308 11.12 -20.41 0.37
C PRO A 308 9.63 -20.22 0.66
N GLN A 309 8.81 -19.99 -0.37
CA GLN A 309 7.36 -19.88 -0.18
C GLN A 309 6.76 -21.18 0.38
N SER A 310 7.35 -22.33 0.00
CA SER A 310 6.98 -23.66 0.54
C SER A 310 7.14 -23.73 2.06
N PHE A 311 8.24 -23.18 2.61
CA PHE A 311 8.46 -23.08 4.06
C PHE A 311 7.38 -22.25 4.74
N ILE A 312 7.00 -21.11 4.16
CA ILE A 312 5.94 -20.25 4.70
C ILE A 312 4.58 -20.95 4.64
N ASN A 313 4.28 -21.63 3.51
CA ASN A 313 3.04 -22.39 3.36
C ASN A 313 2.96 -23.53 4.38
N GLN A 314 4.04 -24.27 4.58
CA GLN A 314 4.12 -25.38 5.54
C GLN A 314 3.87 -24.87 6.97
N ASN A 315 4.48 -23.76 7.35
CA ASN A 315 4.24 -23.15 8.66
C ASN A 315 2.80 -22.64 8.82
N ALA A 316 2.17 -22.15 7.75
CA ALA A 316 0.80 -21.62 7.80
C ALA A 316 -0.27 -22.71 7.75
N TYR A 317 -0.09 -23.75 6.93
CA TYR A 317 -1.12 -24.72 6.57
C TYR A 317 -0.80 -26.16 6.99
N GLY A 318 0.46 -26.49 7.33
CA GLY A 318 0.90 -27.87 7.57
C GLY A 318 0.86 -28.71 6.28
N ASP A 319 0.73 -30.01 6.43
CA ASP A 319 0.62 -30.97 5.29
C ASP A 319 -0.80 -30.96 4.69
N CYS A 320 -1.29 -29.76 4.37
CA CYS A 320 -2.62 -29.55 3.83
C CYS A 320 -2.67 -29.92 2.34
N HIS A 321 -3.63 -30.77 1.94
CA HIS A 321 -3.82 -31.21 0.55
C HIS A 321 -4.66 -30.24 -0.29
N TYR A 322 -5.27 -29.21 0.33
CA TYR A 322 -6.08 -28.23 -0.39
C TYR A 322 -5.20 -27.25 -1.16
N LYS A 323 -5.67 -26.83 -2.34
CA LYS A 323 -5.06 -25.72 -3.07
C LYS A 323 -5.46 -24.40 -2.40
N LEU A 324 -4.56 -23.87 -1.58
CA LEU A 324 -4.73 -22.61 -0.85
C LEU A 324 -3.90 -21.48 -1.49
N PRO A 325 -4.27 -20.20 -1.27
CA PRO A 325 -3.43 -19.08 -1.68
C PRO A 325 -2.05 -19.15 -1.02
N ALA A 326 -1.03 -18.57 -1.66
CA ALA A 326 0.28 -18.42 -1.05
C ALA A 326 0.14 -17.75 0.32
N ALA A 327 0.69 -18.42 1.35
CA ALA A 327 0.57 -17.96 2.73
C ALA A 327 1.38 -16.67 2.94
N ASP A 328 0.82 -15.78 3.74
CA ASP A 328 1.52 -14.64 4.31
C ASP A 328 1.53 -14.72 5.83
N ASN A 329 2.49 -14.06 6.45
CA ASN A 329 2.54 -13.92 7.90
C ASN A 329 2.86 -12.49 8.32
N LYS A 330 2.56 -12.18 9.57
CA LYS A 330 2.98 -10.96 10.25
C LYS A 330 3.42 -11.35 11.64
N VAL A 331 4.68 -11.09 11.94
CA VAL A 331 5.26 -11.37 13.24
C VAL A 331 5.85 -10.11 13.86
N THR A 332 5.79 -10.05 15.18
CA THR A 332 6.36 -8.97 15.98
C THR A 332 7.07 -9.59 17.16
N PHE A 333 8.18 -9.00 17.56
CA PHE A 333 8.94 -9.39 18.73
C PHE A 333 9.43 -8.15 19.48
N GLN A 334 9.24 -8.15 20.79
CA GLN A 334 9.76 -7.11 21.67
C GLN A 334 11.11 -7.57 22.18
N ILE A 335 12.17 -6.84 21.83
CA ILE A 335 13.51 -7.17 22.31
C ILE A 335 13.70 -6.75 23.77
N SER A 336 14.74 -7.31 24.41
CA SER A 336 15.10 -7.03 25.80
C SER A 336 15.36 -5.54 26.09
N ALA A 337 15.90 -4.81 25.10
CA ALA A 337 16.16 -3.36 25.19
C ALA A 337 14.94 -2.47 24.95
N GLY A 338 13.73 -3.03 24.88
CA GLY A 338 12.47 -2.27 24.78
C GLY A 338 12.08 -1.81 23.37
N LYS A 339 12.90 -2.03 22.30
CA LYS A 339 12.52 -1.76 20.91
C LYS A 339 11.72 -2.93 20.33
N GLY A 340 10.73 -2.62 19.48
CA GLY A 340 9.97 -3.62 18.72
C GLY A 340 10.64 -3.92 17.37
N VAL A 341 10.79 -5.21 17.06
CA VAL A 341 11.14 -5.70 15.71
C VAL A 341 9.91 -6.34 15.11
N TYR A 342 9.64 -6.09 13.85
CA TYR A 342 8.45 -6.64 13.21
C TYR A 342 8.66 -6.91 11.72
N SER A 343 7.96 -7.94 11.24
CA SER A 343 7.85 -8.17 9.81
C SER A 343 6.83 -7.22 9.22
N PHE A 344 7.14 -6.63 8.08
CA PHE A 344 6.29 -5.68 7.38
C PHE A 344 6.22 -6.00 5.90
N CYS A 345 5.09 -5.70 5.28
CA CYS A 345 4.88 -5.80 3.83
C CYS A 345 5.46 -7.09 3.21
N MET A 346 5.10 -8.26 3.78
CA MET A 346 5.49 -9.54 3.20
C MET A 346 4.88 -9.70 1.81
N CYS A 347 5.67 -10.14 0.85
CA CYS A 347 5.31 -10.39 -0.53
C CYS A 347 5.40 -11.90 -0.82
N PRO A 348 4.29 -12.65 -0.66
CA PRO A 348 4.27 -14.07 -0.96
C PRO A 348 4.53 -14.34 -2.44
N GLY A 349 5.30 -15.40 -2.74
CA GLY A 349 5.65 -15.77 -4.11
C GLY A 349 6.18 -14.57 -4.91
N GLY A 350 6.98 -13.71 -4.27
CA GLY A 350 7.37 -12.41 -4.81
C GLY A 350 8.88 -12.22 -4.96
N TYR A 351 9.25 -10.99 -5.24
CA TYR A 351 10.61 -10.59 -5.55
C TYR A 351 11.05 -9.44 -4.63
N VAL A 352 12.30 -9.45 -4.23
CA VAL A 352 12.97 -8.23 -3.76
C VAL A 352 13.31 -7.39 -4.99
N VAL A 353 13.10 -6.08 -4.92
CA VAL A 353 13.35 -5.19 -6.06
C VAL A 353 14.28 -4.05 -5.68
N ASN A 354 15.14 -3.63 -6.62
CA ASN A 354 15.86 -2.39 -6.51
C ASN A 354 14.85 -1.23 -6.66
N ALA A 355 14.59 -0.54 -5.56
CA ALA A 355 13.62 0.56 -5.46
C ALA A 355 14.31 1.93 -5.30
N SER A 356 15.55 2.04 -5.76
CA SER A 356 16.33 3.29 -5.74
C SER A 356 15.66 4.40 -6.55
N SER A 357 15.81 5.64 -6.12
CA SER A 357 15.33 6.82 -6.85
C SER A 357 16.32 7.99 -6.86
N GLU A 358 17.46 7.85 -6.21
CA GLU A 358 18.56 8.82 -6.19
C GLU A 358 19.86 8.12 -6.60
N LYS A 359 20.76 8.84 -7.29
CA LYS A 359 22.07 8.31 -7.68
C LYS A 359 22.90 7.94 -6.45
N GLU A 360 23.75 6.93 -6.61
CA GLU A 360 24.64 6.43 -5.54
C GLU A 360 23.93 6.06 -4.23
N ARG A 361 22.71 5.53 -4.35
CA ARG A 361 21.88 5.08 -3.23
C ARG A 361 21.16 3.80 -3.59
N ILE A 362 21.18 2.82 -2.69
CA ILE A 362 20.43 1.58 -2.84
C ILE A 362 19.33 1.53 -1.80
N ALA A 363 18.11 1.41 -2.27
CA ALA A 363 16.97 1.05 -1.45
C ALA A 363 16.31 -0.19 -2.05
N VAL A 364 15.86 -1.11 -1.19
CA VAL A 364 15.12 -2.29 -1.61
C VAL A 364 13.66 -2.22 -1.16
N ASN A 365 12.79 -2.88 -1.89
CA ASN A 365 11.41 -3.13 -1.51
C ASN A 365 11.00 -4.52 -1.99
N GLY A 366 9.77 -4.94 -1.74
CA GLY A 366 9.22 -6.19 -2.24
C GLY A 366 8.04 -5.96 -3.15
N MET A 367 7.89 -6.85 -4.14
CA MET A 367 6.72 -6.90 -5.00
C MET A 367 6.26 -8.33 -5.25
N SER A 368 5.00 -8.50 -5.64
CA SER A 368 4.47 -9.76 -6.16
C SER A 368 3.58 -9.49 -7.36
N TYR A 369 3.51 -10.47 -8.25
CA TYR A 369 2.44 -10.54 -9.25
C TYR A 369 1.12 -11.03 -8.62
N SER A 370 0.03 -10.87 -9.32
CA SER A 370 -1.31 -11.27 -8.86
C SER A 370 -1.39 -12.77 -8.51
N GLY A 371 -0.65 -13.62 -9.22
CA GLY A 371 -0.60 -15.06 -8.99
C GLY A 371 0.19 -15.49 -7.76
N ARG A 372 1.10 -14.67 -7.23
CA ARG A 372 1.97 -14.99 -6.08
C ARG A 372 2.62 -16.38 -6.18
N ASN A 373 3.13 -16.72 -7.36
CA ASN A 373 3.61 -18.05 -7.72
C ASN A 373 5.14 -18.15 -7.84
N GLY A 374 5.89 -17.18 -7.35
CA GLY A 374 7.35 -17.25 -7.26
C GLY A 374 7.81 -18.20 -6.14
N ASP A 375 9.06 -18.60 -6.21
CA ASP A 375 9.65 -19.61 -5.32
C ASP A 375 9.83 -19.09 -3.89
N ASN A 376 10.08 -17.79 -3.73
CA ASN A 376 10.32 -17.17 -2.43
C ASN A 376 9.16 -16.26 -2.00
N ALA A 377 8.97 -16.20 -0.69
CA ALA A 377 8.33 -15.10 -0.01
C ALA A 377 9.41 -14.17 0.54
N ASN A 378 9.19 -12.86 0.48
CA ASN A 378 10.07 -11.91 1.15
C ASN A 378 9.30 -10.97 2.04
N SER A 379 9.92 -10.52 3.14
CA SER A 379 9.35 -9.53 4.06
C SER A 379 10.40 -8.54 4.53
N ALA A 380 10.02 -7.29 4.71
CA ALA A 380 10.83 -6.34 5.45
C ALA A 380 10.89 -6.76 6.92
N ILE A 381 12.08 -6.86 7.49
CA ILE A 381 12.31 -7.03 8.92
C ILE A 381 12.90 -5.71 9.40
N ILE A 382 12.12 -5.00 10.21
CA ILE A 382 12.35 -3.59 10.48
C ILE A 382 12.23 -3.24 11.96
N VAL A 383 12.95 -2.18 12.33
CA VAL A 383 12.97 -1.57 13.65
C VAL A 383 12.50 -0.12 13.53
N THR A 384 11.65 0.32 14.43
CA THR A 384 11.23 1.72 14.48
C THR A 384 12.39 2.63 14.87
N VAL A 385 12.57 3.72 14.15
CA VAL A 385 13.49 4.82 14.46
C VAL A 385 12.71 6.12 14.68
N THR A 386 13.17 6.90 15.64
CA THR A 386 12.54 8.13 16.09
C THR A 386 13.51 9.31 15.96
N PRO A 387 13.06 10.56 16.13
CA PRO A 387 13.96 11.71 16.18
C PRO A 387 15.12 11.57 17.18
N GLU A 388 14.95 10.79 18.24
CA GLU A 388 16.02 10.47 19.19
C GLU A 388 17.16 9.64 18.55
N ASP A 389 16.84 8.82 17.53
CA ASP A 389 17.82 7.97 16.83
C ASP A 389 18.50 8.70 15.66
N PHE A 390 17.82 9.64 14.98
CA PHE A 390 18.33 10.24 13.73
C PHE A 390 18.51 11.76 13.77
N GLY A 391 18.00 12.46 14.79
CA GLY A 391 18.07 13.91 14.94
C GLY A 391 16.70 14.58 14.94
N SER A 392 16.63 15.77 15.53
CA SER A 392 15.37 16.50 15.79
C SER A 392 15.02 17.55 14.72
N ASN A 393 15.92 17.84 13.77
CA ASN A 393 15.60 18.75 12.68
C ASN A 393 14.61 18.08 11.72
N ILE A 394 13.81 18.89 11.03
CA ILE A 394 12.70 18.42 10.20
C ILE A 394 13.12 17.36 9.17
N LEU A 395 14.27 17.54 8.54
CA LEU A 395 14.76 16.65 7.47
C LEU A 395 15.79 15.59 7.95
N ASP A 396 16.13 15.54 9.24
CA ASP A 396 17.16 14.61 9.74
C ASP A 396 16.80 13.14 9.46
N GLY A 397 15.52 12.77 9.55
CA GLY A 397 15.05 11.44 9.18
C GLY A 397 15.31 11.11 7.70
N MET A 398 15.09 12.09 6.80
CA MET A 398 15.40 11.96 5.38
C MET A 398 16.92 11.81 5.13
N HIS A 399 17.74 12.59 5.83
CA HIS A 399 19.19 12.50 5.75
C HIS A 399 19.71 11.16 6.31
N PHE A 400 19.07 10.65 7.35
CA PHE A 400 19.36 9.32 7.89
C PHE A 400 19.09 8.22 6.85
N GLN A 401 17.93 8.24 6.17
CA GLN A 401 17.65 7.32 5.08
C GLN A 401 18.72 7.40 3.98
N ARG A 402 19.05 8.62 3.50
CA ARG A 402 20.07 8.85 2.48
C ARG A 402 21.42 8.29 2.85
N ARG A 403 21.82 8.43 4.13
CA ARG A 403 23.09 7.88 4.64
C ARG A 403 23.13 6.35 4.55
N LEU A 404 22.08 5.68 5.01
CA LEU A 404 21.99 4.22 4.94
C LEU A 404 21.97 3.71 3.49
N GLU A 405 21.23 4.37 2.62
CA GLU A 405 21.15 4.03 1.20
C GLU A 405 22.50 4.23 0.49
N ASN A 406 23.28 5.24 0.86
CA ASN A 406 24.65 5.44 0.34
C ASN A 406 25.62 4.39 0.88
N LEU A 407 25.52 4.03 2.16
CA LEU A 407 26.33 2.93 2.72
C LEU A 407 26.01 1.60 2.01
N ALA A 408 24.74 1.31 1.73
CA ALA A 408 24.35 0.14 0.96
C ALA A 408 24.92 0.16 -0.46
N TRP A 409 24.90 1.33 -1.13
CA TRP A 409 25.48 1.51 -2.45
C TRP A 409 26.99 1.23 -2.46
N ARG A 410 27.71 1.74 -1.47
CA ARG A 410 29.17 1.52 -1.31
C ARG A 410 29.47 0.06 -1.02
N GLU A 411 28.81 -0.56 -0.04
CA GLU A 411 29.03 -1.96 0.34
C GLU A 411 28.71 -2.91 -0.82
N GLY A 412 27.67 -2.61 -1.61
CA GLY A 412 27.28 -3.37 -2.79
C GLY A 412 28.04 -2.99 -4.07
N ASN A 413 28.95 -2.03 -4.05
CA ASN A 413 29.62 -1.49 -5.25
C ASN A 413 28.61 -1.16 -6.37
N GLY A 414 27.58 -0.40 -6.01
CA GLY A 414 26.48 -0.01 -6.93
C GLY A 414 25.38 -1.05 -7.13
N LYS A 415 25.49 -2.23 -6.52
CA LYS A 415 24.51 -3.33 -6.57
C LYS A 415 23.85 -3.50 -5.21
N ILE A 416 22.75 -4.24 -5.16
CA ILE A 416 22.09 -4.57 -3.90
C ILE A 416 23.04 -5.46 -3.05
N PRO A 417 23.46 -5.04 -1.85
CA PRO A 417 24.21 -5.92 -0.95
C PRO A 417 23.29 -7.00 -0.40
N VAL A 418 23.71 -8.26 -0.53
CA VAL A 418 23.00 -9.43 -0.01
C VAL A 418 23.91 -10.20 0.95
N GLN A 419 23.28 -10.87 1.94
CA GLN A 419 24.00 -11.63 2.96
C GLN A 419 23.10 -12.75 3.48
N LEU A 420 23.66 -13.94 3.75
CA LEU A 420 22.92 -14.96 4.48
C LEU A 420 22.70 -14.55 5.94
N TYR A 421 21.57 -14.91 6.53
CA TYR A 421 21.27 -14.54 7.91
C TYR A 421 22.30 -15.09 8.90
N GLY A 422 22.78 -16.32 8.73
CA GLY A 422 23.85 -16.89 9.57
C GLY A 422 25.13 -16.07 9.52
N ASP A 423 25.52 -15.55 8.36
CA ASP A 423 26.69 -14.70 8.19
C ASP A 423 26.47 -13.29 8.73
N PHE A 424 25.26 -12.73 8.55
CA PHE A 424 24.87 -11.45 9.17
C PHE A 424 24.97 -11.52 10.70
N LYS A 425 24.47 -12.59 11.30
CA LYS A 425 24.54 -12.85 12.74
C LYS A 425 25.98 -12.86 13.24
N ASN A 426 26.89 -13.50 12.47
CA ASN A 426 28.32 -13.67 12.79
C ASN A 426 29.20 -12.54 12.22
N ASN A 427 28.64 -11.46 11.66
CA ASN A 427 29.36 -10.31 11.11
C ASN A 427 30.42 -10.66 10.05
N ARG A 428 30.11 -11.56 9.12
CA ARG A 428 31.03 -11.97 8.04
C ARG A 428 30.30 -11.92 6.67
N ILE A 429 31.06 -11.71 5.61
CA ILE A 429 30.53 -11.69 4.24
C ILE A 429 30.23 -13.12 3.80
N SER A 430 29.06 -13.33 3.18
CA SER A 430 28.70 -14.62 2.57
C SER A 430 29.50 -14.87 1.29
N THR A 431 29.82 -16.12 1.02
CA THR A 431 30.61 -16.54 -0.16
C THR A 431 29.81 -17.37 -1.16
N GLY A 432 28.58 -17.74 -0.83
CA GLY A 432 27.69 -18.52 -1.68
C GLY A 432 26.29 -18.59 -1.08
N PHE A 433 25.31 -18.99 -1.87
CA PHE A 433 23.96 -19.30 -1.41
C PHE A 433 23.86 -20.78 -1.00
N GLY A 434 22.98 -21.08 -0.05
CA GLY A 434 22.60 -22.42 0.34
C GLY A 434 21.29 -22.85 -0.33
N ALA A 435 20.37 -23.42 0.44
CA ALA A 435 19.08 -23.89 -0.06
C ALA A 435 18.15 -22.76 -0.56
N VAL A 436 18.40 -21.51 -0.15
CA VAL A 436 17.61 -20.35 -0.58
C VAL A 436 18.36 -19.59 -1.66
N THR A 437 17.89 -19.69 -2.90
CA THR A 437 18.34 -18.85 -4.02
C THR A 437 17.53 -17.55 -4.04
N PRO A 438 18.16 -16.36 -4.09
CA PRO A 438 17.42 -15.11 -4.03
C PRO A 438 16.54 -14.87 -5.26
N SER A 439 15.37 -14.30 -5.03
CA SER A 439 14.44 -13.83 -6.06
C SER A 439 14.50 -12.30 -6.13
N ILE A 440 15.54 -11.76 -6.78
CA ILE A 440 15.83 -10.33 -6.81
C ILE A 440 15.70 -9.76 -8.23
N LYS A 441 15.04 -8.61 -8.37
CA LYS A 441 15.05 -7.79 -9.58
C LYS A 441 16.02 -6.62 -9.39
N GLY A 442 17.09 -6.62 -10.18
CA GLY A 442 18.23 -5.74 -10.08
C GLY A 442 19.52 -6.52 -9.80
N ALA A 443 20.66 -5.91 -10.13
CA ALA A 443 21.95 -6.51 -9.83
C ALA A 443 22.21 -6.55 -8.33
N TYR A 444 22.77 -7.65 -7.83
CA TYR A 444 23.14 -7.84 -6.43
C TYR A 444 24.56 -8.41 -6.29
N THR A 445 25.12 -8.30 -5.11
CA THR A 445 26.43 -8.86 -4.75
C THR A 445 26.49 -9.17 -3.26
N PHE A 446 27.36 -10.09 -2.87
CA PHE A 446 27.59 -10.32 -1.45
C PHE A 446 28.22 -9.09 -0.79
N GLY A 447 27.71 -8.71 0.36
CA GLY A 447 28.16 -7.61 1.18
C GLY A 447 27.85 -7.85 2.66
N ASN A 448 28.40 -7.01 3.54
CA ASN A 448 28.17 -7.10 4.97
C ASN A 448 27.18 -6.03 5.45
N LEU A 449 25.93 -6.41 5.67
CA LEU A 449 24.86 -5.50 6.10
C LEU A 449 25.12 -4.89 7.50
N ASN A 450 26.01 -5.46 8.31
CA ASN A 450 26.45 -4.82 9.55
C ASN A 450 27.31 -3.56 9.30
N ARG A 451 27.84 -3.35 8.09
CA ARG A 451 28.54 -2.11 7.70
C ARG A 451 27.59 -1.06 7.14
N VAL A 452 26.39 -1.47 6.75
CA VAL A 452 25.34 -0.60 6.20
C VAL A 452 24.46 -0.04 7.33
N LEU A 453 24.09 -0.90 8.27
CA LEU A 453 23.19 -0.55 9.37
C LEU A 453 24.00 -0.31 10.65
N PRO A 454 23.72 0.77 11.42
CA PRO A 454 24.35 1.00 12.71
C PRO A 454 23.95 -0.08 13.73
N GLU A 455 24.78 -0.26 14.77
CA GLU A 455 24.62 -1.31 15.76
C GLU A 455 23.25 -1.28 16.47
N PHE A 456 22.74 -0.09 16.76
CA PHE A 456 21.42 0.06 17.39
C PHE A 456 20.25 -0.44 16.52
N LEU A 457 20.50 -0.80 15.24
CA LEU A 457 19.56 -1.48 14.34
C LEU A 457 19.95 -2.96 14.14
N THR A 458 21.23 -3.28 13.97
CA THR A 458 21.67 -4.66 13.70
C THR A 458 21.48 -5.58 14.91
N ALA A 459 21.74 -5.10 16.13
CA ALA A 459 21.52 -5.89 17.33
C ALA A 459 20.03 -6.25 17.54
N PRO A 460 19.07 -5.29 17.48
CA PRO A 460 17.66 -5.61 17.48
C PRO A 460 17.21 -6.55 16.37
N LEU A 461 17.70 -6.37 15.14
CA LEU A 461 17.33 -7.23 14.02
C LEU A 461 17.75 -8.69 14.27
N LYS A 462 18.97 -8.93 14.77
CA LYS A 462 19.48 -10.27 15.11
C LYS A 462 18.63 -10.93 16.19
N GLU A 463 18.35 -10.22 17.29
CA GLU A 463 17.52 -10.72 18.39
C GLU A 463 16.08 -10.98 17.93
N GLY A 464 15.48 -10.03 17.17
CA GLY A 464 14.13 -10.11 16.67
C GLY A 464 13.89 -11.26 15.70
N ILE A 465 14.81 -11.46 14.71
CA ILE A 465 14.73 -12.56 13.76
C ILE A 465 14.79 -13.90 14.49
N THR A 466 15.71 -14.06 15.44
CA THR A 466 15.76 -15.25 16.30
C THR A 466 14.48 -15.42 17.10
N GLY A 467 13.94 -14.33 17.66
CA GLY A 467 12.69 -14.34 18.42
C GLY A 467 11.47 -14.73 17.59
N PHE A 468 11.46 -14.42 16.29
CA PHE A 468 10.35 -14.81 15.39
C PHE A 468 10.21 -16.33 15.26
N SER A 469 11.27 -17.12 15.47
CA SER A 469 11.19 -18.58 15.44
C SER A 469 10.32 -19.17 16.54
N THR A 470 10.01 -18.41 17.59
CA THR A 470 8.99 -18.81 18.59
C THR A 470 7.58 -18.85 18.04
N ARG A 471 7.33 -18.12 16.94
CA ARG A 471 6.01 -18.03 16.26
C ARG A 471 5.98 -18.81 14.95
N ILE A 472 7.08 -18.78 14.20
CA ILE A 472 7.26 -19.45 12.91
C ILE A 472 8.53 -20.27 13.03
N LYS A 473 8.40 -21.55 13.39
CA LYS A 473 9.53 -22.43 13.65
C LYS A 473 10.49 -22.47 12.45
N GLY A 474 11.75 -22.12 12.69
CA GLY A 474 12.80 -22.07 11.66
C GLY A 474 12.83 -20.76 10.85
N PHE A 475 12.13 -19.68 11.30
CA PHE A 475 12.20 -18.39 10.61
C PHE A 475 13.62 -17.81 10.57
N ASP A 476 14.45 -18.13 11.57
CA ASP A 476 15.86 -17.75 11.70
C ASP A 476 16.82 -18.73 11.03
N MET A 477 16.39 -19.45 9.97
CA MET A 477 17.26 -20.34 9.21
C MET A 477 18.49 -19.57 8.71
N GLU A 478 19.68 -20.14 8.87
CA GLU A 478 20.94 -19.48 8.55
C GLU A 478 21.10 -19.14 7.06
N GLU A 479 20.42 -19.91 6.20
CA GLU A 479 20.44 -19.76 4.73
C GLU A 479 19.44 -18.75 4.19
N ALA A 480 18.57 -18.17 5.02
CA ALA A 480 17.67 -17.10 4.59
C ALA A 480 18.47 -15.91 4.07
N VAL A 481 18.03 -15.34 2.93
CA VAL A 481 18.77 -14.27 2.26
C VAL A 481 18.28 -12.91 2.75
N LEU A 482 19.21 -12.09 3.23
CA LEU A 482 18.96 -10.69 3.56
C LEU A 482 19.42 -9.79 2.42
N SER A 483 18.63 -8.76 2.12
CA SER A 483 18.94 -7.71 1.15
C SER A 483 18.79 -6.33 1.80
N GLY A 484 19.72 -5.42 1.57
CA GLY A 484 19.70 -4.10 2.20
C GLY A 484 19.77 -2.94 1.19
N VAL A 485 19.24 -1.78 1.57
CA VAL A 485 18.55 -1.45 2.83
C VAL A 485 17.07 -1.18 2.58
N GLU A 486 16.18 -1.66 3.42
CA GLU A 486 14.78 -1.26 3.47
C GLU A 486 14.67 0.00 4.33
N SER A 487 14.74 1.18 3.70
CA SER A 487 14.78 2.49 4.38
C SER A 487 13.51 3.31 4.23
N ARG A 488 12.63 2.94 3.28
CA ARG A 488 11.51 3.76 2.84
C ARG A 488 10.15 3.15 3.19
N THR A 489 9.99 2.73 4.44
CA THR A 489 8.75 2.11 4.92
C THR A 489 7.60 3.11 5.09
N SER A 490 7.91 4.38 5.31
CA SER A 490 6.96 5.50 5.38
C SER A 490 7.70 6.84 5.28
N SER A 491 6.94 7.95 5.17
CA SER A 491 7.51 9.29 5.14
C SER A 491 8.28 9.61 6.44
N PRO A 492 9.50 10.17 6.35
CA PRO A 492 10.27 10.63 7.51
C PRO A 492 9.82 12.00 8.03
N VAL A 493 8.89 12.65 7.33
CA VAL A 493 8.33 13.96 7.68
C VAL A 493 6.81 13.94 7.70
N ARG A 494 6.21 14.89 8.40
CA ARG A 494 4.79 15.20 8.33
C ARG A 494 4.63 16.67 7.94
N ILE A 495 3.89 16.93 6.87
CA ILE A 495 3.47 18.28 6.45
C ILE A 495 2.20 18.60 7.23
N LEU A 496 2.23 19.65 8.06
CA LEU A 496 1.15 19.91 8.99
C LEU A 496 -0.11 20.43 8.28
N ARG A 497 -1.27 19.89 8.66
CA ARG A 497 -2.59 20.33 8.21
C ARG A 497 -3.57 20.41 9.38
N GLY A 498 -4.50 21.35 9.30
CA GLY A 498 -5.56 21.53 10.30
C GLY A 498 -6.78 20.63 10.06
N ASP A 499 -7.87 20.88 10.80
CA ASP A 499 -9.12 20.12 10.70
C ASP A 499 -9.80 20.29 9.33
N SER A 500 -9.59 21.43 8.66
CA SER A 500 -10.02 21.66 7.26
C SER A 500 -9.21 20.88 6.24
N LEU A 501 -8.26 20.05 6.67
CA LEU A 501 -7.30 19.32 5.84
C LEU A 501 -6.36 20.22 5.02
N GLN A 502 -6.43 21.53 5.16
CA GLN A 502 -5.49 22.48 4.57
C GLN A 502 -4.23 22.61 5.41
N SER A 503 -3.13 22.96 4.76
CA SER A 503 -1.89 23.32 5.44
C SER A 503 -2.15 24.39 6.51
N VAL A 504 -1.50 24.24 7.66
CA VAL A 504 -1.57 25.27 8.73
C VAL A 504 -0.85 26.56 8.36
N THR A 505 -0.03 26.53 7.30
CA THR A 505 0.77 27.66 6.83
C THR A 505 0.12 28.37 5.65
N LEU A 506 -0.55 27.64 4.75
CA LEU A 506 -0.96 28.18 3.46
C LEU A 506 -2.36 27.67 3.09
N HIS A 507 -3.33 28.59 2.99
CA HIS A 507 -4.68 28.28 2.53
C HIS A 507 -4.67 27.78 1.08
N GLY A 508 -5.57 26.86 0.73
CA GLY A 508 -5.64 26.26 -0.60
C GLY A 508 -4.61 25.16 -0.84
N LEU A 509 -3.64 24.94 0.08
CA LEU A 509 -2.72 23.81 0.02
C LEU A 509 -3.24 22.66 0.89
N TYR A 510 -3.42 21.47 0.29
CA TYR A 510 -3.94 20.26 0.94
C TYR A 510 -2.87 19.17 0.98
N PRO A 511 -2.07 19.05 2.07
CA PRO A 511 -1.14 17.95 2.25
C PRO A 511 -1.87 16.61 2.29
N CYS A 512 -1.53 15.66 1.39
CA CYS A 512 -2.30 14.46 1.16
C CYS A 512 -1.43 13.19 1.14
N GLY A 513 -1.96 12.12 1.70
CA GLY A 513 -1.45 10.78 1.57
C GLY A 513 -0.18 10.49 2.36
N GLU A 514 0.62 9.56 1.84
CA GLU A 514 1.80 9.04 2.53
C GLU A 514 2.94 10.06 2.60
N GLY A 515 3.18 10.83 1.54
CA GLY A 515 4.20 11.88 1.52
C GLY A 515 3.98 12.94 2.58
N ALA A 516 2.73 13.33 2.78
CA ALA A 516 2.35 14.26 3.83
C ALA A 516 2.33 13.64 5.25
N GLY A 517 2.57 12.33 5.38
CA GLY A 517 2.67 11.64 6.67
C GLY A 517 1.34 11.18 7.28
N TYR A 518 0.24 11.14 6.50
CA TYR A 518 -1.11 10.76 6.97
C TYR A 518 -1.58 9.38 6.51
N ALA A 519 -0.80 8.70 5.70
CA ALA A 519 -1.08 7.35 5.23
C ALA A 519 0.19 6.47 5.29
N GLY A 520 0.03 5.16 5.14
CA GLY A 520 1.13 4.21 5.13
C GLY A 520 0.82 2.98 4.25
N GLY A 521 0.26 3.20 3.06
CA GLY A 521 -0.04 2.16 2.08
C GLY A 521 -1.17 2.56 1.13
N ILE A 522 -1.42 1.73 0.12
CA ILE A 522 -2.31 2.03 -1.02
C ILE A 522 -3.70 2.48 -0.56
N THR A 523 -4.39 1.65 0.23
CA THR A 523 -5.78 1.94 0.65
C THR A 523 -5.87 3.17 1.56
N SER A 524 -4.96 3.32 2.53
CA SER A 524 -4.99 4.48 3.42
C SER A 524 -4.67 5.79 2.67
N ALA A 525 -3.77 5.74 1.68
CA ALA A 525 -3.47 6.89 0.83
C ALA A 525 -4.67 7.25 -0.07
N ALA A 526 -5.32 6.25 -0.68
CA ALA A 526 -6.53 6.43 -1.48
C ALA A 526 -7.68 7.03 -0.64
N VAL A 527 -7.91 6.52 0.58
CA VAL A 527 -8.91 7.07 1.51
C VAL A 527 -8.60 8.52 1.89
N ASP A 528 -7.33 8.86 2.09
CA ASP A 528 -6.94 10.25 2.37
C ASP A 528 -7.18 11.14 1.15
N GLY A 529 -6.90 10.66 -0.07
CA GLY A 529 -7.27 11.33 -1.32
C GLY A 529 -8.78 11.58 -1.46
N LEU A 530 -9.62 10.60 -1.09
CA LEU A 530 -11.07 10.80 -1.05
C LEU A 530 -11.48 11.91 -0.08
N LYS A 531 -10.90 11.94 1.13
CA LYS A 531 -11.18 13.00 2.12
C LYS A 531 -10.82 14.39 1.60
N ILE A 532 -9.65 14.50 0.95
CA ILE A 532 -9.23 15.77 0.36
C ILE A 532 -10.18 16.17 -0.79
N ALA A 533 -10.58 15.24 -1.65
CA ALA A 533 -11.53 15.53 -2.71
C ALA A 533 -12.87 16.01 -2.18
N GLU A 534 -13.41 15.37 -1.14
CA GLU A 534 -14.64 15.80 -0.45
C GLU A 534 -14.52 17.23 0.08
N GLN A 535 -13.39 17.53 0.75
CA GLN A 535 -13.15 18.86 1.30
C GLN A 535 -13.02 19.91 0.19
N ILE A 536 -12.31 19.63 -0.90
CA ILE A 536 -12.18 20.55 -2.04
C ILE A 536 -13.54 20.78 -2.71
N ALA A 537 -14.36 19.75 -2.84
CA ALA A 537 -15.66 19.84 -3.50
C ALA A 537 -16.69 20.66 -2.70
N THR A 538 -16.52 20.77 -1.38
CA THR A 538 -17.44 21.48 -0.49
C THR A 538 -16.95 22.89 -0.09
N ASN A 539 -15.73 23.26 -0.44
CA ASN A 539 -15.16 24.59 -0.24
C ASN A 539 -15.16 25.37 -1.57
#